data_9d2d92fc669223817b23eb4433096af0
#
_entry.id   9d2d92fc669223817b23eb4433096af0
#
_cell.length_a   1.000
_cell.length_b   1.000
_cell.length_c   1.000
_cell.angle_alpha   90.00
_cell.angle_beta   90.00
_cell.angle_gamma   90.00
#
_symmetry.space_group_name_H-M   'P 1'
#
loop_
_entity.id
_entity.type
_entity.pdbx_description
1 polymer ?
#
loop_
_entity_poly.entity_id
_entity_poly.type
_entity_poly.pdbx_seq_one_letter_code
_entity_poly.pdbx_strand_id
1 'polypeptide(L)'
;MKSVYYYLSVLIIFLSACHTNKSELETIKVAQFGDVFIYIPLYLANTKGFFKEEGLKVDLINTGGDDKTYAAVIGGSALFGIADPTFVAIAKEQGIDGCVIGSIVNSVPFWALTKNPNVPQITNAAMLAPYSVATFSAPSTAYTVQTEMFKEAKLPTNIRQGAFGTLLPMLDTGNADIALELEPNVSIAVANGAKVVYSFADK
;
A
#
# COMPACT_ATOMS: atom_id res chain seq x y z
N MET A 1 -21.85 4.91 67.32
CA MET A 1 -22.64 4.99 66.07
C MET A 1 -22.11 6.04 65.06
N LYS A 2 -21.73 7.26 65.47
CA LYS A 2 -21.23 8.30 64.54
C LYS A 2 -19.96 7.90 63.80
N SER A 3 -19.05 7.12 64.40
CA SER A 3 -17.79 6.68 63.80
C SER A 3 -18.00 5.67 62.64
N VAL A 4 -18.99 4.80 62.72
CA VAL A 4 -19.29 3.78 61.68
C VAL A 4 -19.79 4.45 60.39
N TYR A 5 -20.56 5.49 60.50
CA TYR A 5 -21.05 6.26 59.32
C TYR A 5 -19.91 6.97 58.61
N TYR A 6 -18.88 7.41 59.34
CA TYR A 6 -17.70 8.04 58.75
C TYR A 6 -16.86 7.08 57.90
N TYR A 7 -16.65 5.86 58.40
CA TYR A 7 -15.95 4.83 57.64
C TYR A 7 -16.76 4.32 56.46
N LEU A 8 -18.10 4.24 56.59
CA LEU A 8 -18.99 3.83 55.50
C LEU A 8 -19.00 4.87 54.37
N SER A 9 -19.03 6.19 54.70
CA SER A 9 -18.98 7.25 53.71
C SER A 9 -17.65 7.34 52.98
N VAL A 10 -16.53 7.11 53.68
CA VAL A 10 -15.19 7.06 53.05
C VAL A 10 -15.07 5.84 52.10
N LEU A 11 -15.64 4.68 52.46
CA LEU A 11 -15.64 3.50 51.61
C LEU A 11 -16.44 3.67 50.31
N ILE A 12 -17.56 4.43 50.38
CA ILE A 12 -18.41 4.72 49.19
C ILE A 12 -17.66 5.66 48.23
N ILE A 13 -16.85 6.59 48.73
CA ILE A 13 -16.05 7.49 47.88
C ILE A 13 -14.97 6.75 47.13
N PHE A 14 -14.35 5.74 47.76
CA PHE A 14 -13.35 4.90 47.05
C PHE A 14 -13.94 3.98 45.98
N LEU A 15 -15.19 3.54 46.14
CA LEU A 15 -15.89 2.71 45.15
C LEU A 15 -16.33 3.51 43.91
N SER A 16 -16.51 4.81 44.02
CA SER A 16 -16.90 5.69 42.93
C SER A 16 -15.72 6.08 42.01
N ALA A 17 -14.47 5.87 42.45
CA ALA A 17 -13.27 6.23 41.67
C ALA A 17 -12.93 5.26 40.53
N CYS A 18 -13.57 4.09 40.46
CA CYS A 18 -13.41 3.13 39.36
C CYS A 18 -14.50 3.30 38.29
N HIS A 19 -14.85 4.51 37.92
CA HIS A 19 -15.54 4.76 36.66
C HIS A 19 -14.47 4.70 35.57
N THR A 20 -14.26 3.54 34.97
CA THR A 20 -13.58 3.41 33.68
C THR A 20 -14.39 4.19 32.67
N ASN A 21 -14.06 5.46 32.49
CA ASN A 21 -14.47 6.17 31.29
C ASN A 21 -13.97 5.32 30.11
N LYS A 22 -14.89 4.64 29.44
CA LYS A 22 -14.61 4.03 28.16
C LYS A 22 -14.27 5.21 27.25
N SER A 23 -12.97 5.51 27.13
CA SER A 23 -12.53 6.60 26.27
C SER A 23 -13.07 6.33 24.87
N GLU A 24 -13.76 7.29 24.32
CA GLU A 24 -14.20 7.25 22.94
C GLU A 24 -12.95 7.06 22.08
N LEU A 25 -12.98 6.07 21.14
CA LEU A 25 -11.82 5.80 20.30
C LEU A 25 -11.56 7.01 19.42
N GLU A 26 -10.33 7.46 19.38
CA GLU A 26 -9.91 8.49 18.44
C GLU A 26 -9.91 7.91 17.02
N THR A 27 -10.67 8.55 16.11
CA THR A 27 -10.73 8.09 14.71
C THR A 27 -9.59 8.70 13.92
N ILE A 28 -8.73 7.83 13.37
CA ILE A 28 -7.61 8.19 12.52
C ILE A 28 -7.85 7.67 11.10
N LYS A 29 -7.75 8.56 10.12
CA LYS A 29 -7.78 8.21 8.70
C LYS A 29 -6.38 7.89 8.20
N VAL A 30 -6.23 6.72 7.58
CA VAL A 30 -4.99 6.26 6.97
C VAL A 30 -5.24 6.03 5.48
N ALA A 31 -4.60 6.83 4.64
CA ALA A 31 -4.66 6.65 3.20
C ALA A 31 -3.69 5.55 2.77
N GLN A 32 -4.10 4.74 1.80
CA GLN A 32 -3.28 3.68 1.22
C GLN A 32 -3.46 3.63 -0.30
N PHE A 33 -2.45 3.07 -0.97
CA PHE A 33 -2.44 2.87 -2.42
C PHE A 33 -3.66 2.07 -2.91
N GLY A 34 -3.93 0.93 -2.26
CA GLY A 34 -5.02 0.02 -2.58
C GLY A 34 -4.99 -1.21 -1.68
N ASP A 35 -5.92 -2.14 -1.91
CA ASP A 35 -6.01 -3.39 -1.16
C ASP A 35 -5.01 -4.41 -1.72
N VAL A 36 -3.81 -4.43 -1.15
CA VAL A 36 -2.69 -5.28 -1.58
C VAL A 36 -2.14 -6.09 -0.40
N PHE A 37 -1.66 -7.31 -0.68
CA PHE A 37 -1.21 -8.22 0.39
C PHE A 37 0.07 -7.76 1.08
N ILE A 38 0.84 -6.88 0.47
CA ILE A 38 2.01 -6.29 1.14
C ILE A 38 1.63 -5.48 2.40
N TYR A 39 0.36 -5.05 2.53
CA TYR A 39 -0.15 -4.32 3.69
C TYR A 39 -0.82 -5.23 4.74
N ILE A 40 -0.67 -6.55 4.65
CA ILE A 40 -1.22 -7.51 5.64
C ILE A 40 -0.93 -7.11 7.10
N PRO A 41 0.26 -6.64 7.50
CA PRO A 41 0.50 -6.23 8.88
C PRO A 41 -0.49 -5.15 9.37
N LEU A 42 -0.81 -4.17 8.53
CA LEU A 42 -1.81 -3.14 8.82
C LEU A 42 -3.21 -3.73 8.98
N TYR A 43 -3.61 -4.60 8.04
CA TYR A 43 -4.94 -5.22 8.06
C TYR A 43 -5.13 -6.12 9.29
N LEU A 44 -4.08 -6.84 9.67
CA LEU A 44 -4.08 -7.64 10.88
C LEU A 44 -4.17 -6.77 12.14
N ALA A 45 -3.41 -5.67 12.21
CA ALA A 45 -3.48 -4.75 13.34
C ALA A 45 -4.89 -4.18 13.51
N ASN A 46 -5.54 -3.82 12.39
CA ASN A 46 -6.90 -3.30 12.41
C ASN A 46 -7.93 -4.38 12.78
N THR A 47 -7.89 -5.56 12.17
CA THR A 47 -8.88 -6.63 12.37
C THR A 47 -8.72 -7.35 13.70
N LYS A 48 -7.51 -7.48 14.22
CA LYS A 48 -7.24 -8.08 15.54
C LYS A 48 -7.51 -7.12 16.70
N GLY A 49 -7.72 -5.85 16.41
CA GLY A 49 -8.07 -4.85 17.42
C GLY A 49 -6.89 -4.19 18.10
N PHE A 50 -5.65 -4.37 17.62
CA PHE A 50 -4.46 -3.75 18.22
C PHE A 50 -4.55 -2.22 18.26
N PHE A 51 -5.14 -1.60 17.24
CA PHE A 51 -5.40 -0.17 17.28
C PHE A 51 -6.43 0.22 18.35
N LYS A 52 -7.44 -0.62 18.59
CA LYS A 52 -8.43 -0.36 19.65
C LYS A 52 -7.83 -0.46 21.05
N GLU A 53 -6.86 -1.35 21.25
CA GLU A 53 -6.11 -1.47 22.51
C GLU A 53 -5.35 -0.18 22.82
N GLU A 54 -4.89 0.54 21.78
CA GLU A 54 -4.25 1.84 21.87
C GLU A 54 -5.23 3.03 21.84
N GLY A 55 -6.55 2.78 21.94
CA GLY A 55 -7.57 3.82 21.93
C GLY A 55 -7.89 4.39 20.56
N LEU A 56 -7.49 3.72 19.49
CA LEU A 56 -7.63 4.19 18.11
C LEU A 56 -8.68 3.42 17.32
N LYS A 57 -9.41 4.13 16.47
CA LYS A 57 -10.21 3.58 15.38
C LYS A 57 -9.57 3.99 14.05
N VAL A 58 -9.06 3.04 13.30
CA VAL A 58 -8.41 3.32 12.01
C VAL A 58 -9.41 3.11 10.87
N ASP A 59 -9.63 4.17 10.11
CA ASP A 59 -10.41 4.16 8.87
C ASP A 59 -9.44 4.20 7.68
N LEU A 60 -9.44 3.13 6.85
CA LEU A 60 -8.58 3.00 5.67
C LEU A 60 -9.25 3.65 4.46
N ILE A 61 -8.47 4.42 3.69
CA ILE A 61 -8.92 5.11 2.47
C ILE A 61 -8.08 4.64 1.30
N ASN A 62 -8.68 3.96 0.32
CA ASN A 62 -8.02 3.58 -0.93
C ASN A 62 -7.98 4.77 -1.88
N THR A 63 -6.80 5.17 -2.32
CA THR A 63 -6.58 6.33 -3.17
C THR A 63 -6.35 5.97 -4.65
N GLY A 64 -5.89 4.76 -4.92
CA GLY A 64 -5.60 4.26 -6.27
C GLY A 64 -4.22 4.65 -6.82
N GLY A 65 -3.36 5.28 -6.00
CA GLY A 65 -2.00 5.64 -6.38
C GLY A 65 -1.20 6.23 -5.21
N ASP A 66 0.11 6.05 -5.21
CA ASP A 66 0.99 6.59 -4.16
C ASP A 66 1.03 8.12 -4.18
N ASP A 67 0.97 8.74 -5.36
CA ASP A 67 0.84 10.18 -5.56
C ASP A 67 -0.41 10.73 -4.85
N LYS A 68 -1.54 10.06 -5.02
CA LYS A 68 -2.81 10.43 -4.40
C LYS A 68 -2.81 10.16 -2.89
N THR A 69 -2.15 9.10 -2.46
CA THR A 69 -1.97 8.78 -1.03
C THR A 69 -1.18 9.89 -0.35
N TYR A 70 -0.07 10.30 -0.95
CA TYR A 70 0.73 11.42 -0.45
C TYR A 70 -0.06 12.73 -0.45
N ALA A 71 -0.77 13.03 -1.54
CA ALA A 71 -1.62 14.22 -1.64
C ALA A 71 -2.73 14.24 -0.58
N ALA A 72 -3.31 13.09 -0.22
CA ALA A 72 -4.32 12.99 0.83
C ALA A 72 -3.77 13.40 2.21
N VAL A 73 -2.50 13.07 2.50
CA VAL A 73 -1.83 13.48 3.74
C VAL A 73 -1.53 14.98 3.73
N ILE A 74 -0.91 15.49 2.68
CA ILE A 74 -0.57 16.92 2.56
C ILE A 74 -1.82 17.80 2.57
N GLY A 75 -2.89 17.35 1.92
CA GLY A 75 -4.20 18.04 1.89
C GLY A 75 -5.01 17.88 3.18
N GLY A 76 -4.53 17.13 4.19
CA GLY A 76 -5.19 16.95 5.48
C GLY A 76 -6.44 16.05 5.45
N SER A 77 -6.71 15.33 4.35
CA SER A 77 -7.82 14.38 4.27
C SER A 77 -7.52 13.03 4.94
N ALA A 78 -6.24 12.72 5.15
CA ALA A 78 -5.75 11.61 5.97
C ALA A 78 -4.61 12.09 6.87
N LEU A 79 -4.48 11.49 8.07
CA LEU A 79 -3.40 11.82 9.00
C LEU A 79 -2.11 11.09 8.63
N PHE A 80 -2.22 9.87 8.14
CA PHE A 80 -1.12 9.03 7.68
C PHE A 80 -1.37 8.53 6.26
N GLY A 81 -0.26 8.26 5.55
CA GLY A 81 -0.31 7.60 4.24
C GLY A 81 0.66 6.42 4.20
N ILE A 82 0.23 5.34 3.58
CA ILE A 82 1.10 4.21 3.25
C ILE A 82 1.35 4.26 1.76
N ALA A 83 2.54 4.69 1.41
CA ALA A 83 2.99 4.93 0.04
C ALA A 83 4.50 4.71 -0.07
N ASP A 84 4.98 4.73 -1.29
CA ASP A 84 6.40 4.72 -1.60
C ASP A 84 7.09 5.96 -0.97
N PRO A 85 8.18 5.79 -0.20
CA PRO A 85 8.88 6.90 0.45
C PRO A 85 9.50 7.89 -0.54
N THR A 86 9.65 7.53 -1.81
CA THR A 86 10.14 8.40 -2.89
C THR A 86 9.32 9.68 -3.00
N PHE A 87 8.01 9.61 -2.74
CA PHE A 87 7.13 10.80 -2.79
C PHE A 87 7.45 11.82 -1.72
N VAL A 88 7.92 11.39 -0.54
CA VAL A 88 8.40 12.31 0.51
C VAL A 88 9.67 13.03 0.07
N ALA A 89 10.58 12.33 -0.61
CA ALA A 89 11.83 12.95 -1.13
C ALA A 89 11.51 13.99 -2.21
N ILE A 90 10.67 13.63 -3.19
CA ILE A 90 10.26 14.55 -4.28
C ILE A 90 9.55 15.79 -3.71
N ALA A 91 8.68 15.62 -2.72
CA ALA A 91 7.97 16.74 -2.11
C ALA A 91 8.89 17.67 -1.35
N LYS A 92 9.92 17.14 -0.67
CA LYS A 92 10.93 17.96 0.01
C LYS A 92 11.73 18.81 -0.96
N GLU A 93 12.04 18.33 -2.17
CA GLU A 93 12.67 19.12 -3.21
C GLU A 93 11.80 20.30 -3.66
N GLN A 94 10.47 20.17 -3.50
CA GLN A 94 9.49 21.22 -3.81
C GLN A 94 9.14 22.10 -2.59
N GLY A 95 9.84 21.91 -1.47
CA GLY A 95 9.60 22.68 -0.22
C GLY A 95 8.35 22.24 0.56
N ILE A 96 7.82 21.06 0.27
CA ILE A 96 6.67 20.49 0.98
C ILE A 96 7.18 19.61 2.13
N ASP A 97 6.71 19.88 3.35
CA ASP A 97 7.07 19.09 4.52
C ASP A 97 6.33 17.75 4.55
N GLY A 98 7.09 16.72 4.91
CA GLY A 98 6.60 15.37 5.15
C GLY A 98 7.73 14.53 5.72
N CYS A 99 7.41 13.49 6.48
CA CYS A 99 8.40 12.57 7.02
C CYS A 99 7.92 11.12 6.95
N VAL A 100 8.87 10.21 6.76
CA VAL A 100 8.64 8.78 6.92
C VAL A 100 8.79 8.45 8.40
N ILE A 101 7.74 7.90 9.01
CA ILE A 101 7.70 7.57 10.45
C ILE A 101 7.95 6.09 10.73
N GLY A 102 7.87 5.23 9.72
CA GLY A 102 8.09 3.81 9.87
C GLY A 102 7.95 3.06 8.56
N SER A 103 8.30 1.78 8.55
CA SER A 103 8.15 0.87 7.42
C SER A 103 7.13 -0.21 7.76
N ILE A 104 6.17 -0.44 6.86
CA ILE A 104 5.24 -1.58 6.91
C ILE A 104 5.73 -2.69 6.00
N VAL A 105 6.44 -2.32 4.92
CA VAL A 105 6.94 -3.22 3.88
C VAL A 105 8.42 -2.96 3.68
N ASN A 106 9.24 -4.00 3.77
CA ASN A 106 10.69 -3.90 3.57
C ASN A 106 11.14 -4.35 2.18
N SER A 107 10.25 -5.00 1.43
CA SER A 107 10.50 -5.47 0.06
C SER A 107 9.18 -5.52 -0.69
N VAL A 108 9.19 -5.05 -1.94
CA VAL A 108 7.98 -5.03 -2.78
C VAL A 108 8.13 -6.05 -3.89
N PRO A 109 7.46 -7.20 -3.80
CA PRO A 109 7.47 -8.21 -4.83
C PRO A 109 6.51 -7.83 -5.96
N PHE A 110 7.07 -7.64 -7.15
CA PHE A 110 6.29 -7.51 -8.38
C PHE A 110 6.41 -8.77 -9.23
N TRP A 111 5.35 -9.07 -9.98
CA TRP A 111 5.34 -10.13 -10.98
C TRP A 111 4.90 -9.56 -12.32
N ALA A 112 5.61 -9.97 -13.36
CA ALA A 112 5.23 -9.68 -14.73
C ALA A 112 4.29 -10.78 -15.24
N LEU A 113 3.10 -10.38 -15.68
CA LEU A 113 2.02 -11.24 -16.14
C LEU A 113 1.75 -11.02 -17.62
N THR A 114 1.30 -12.06 -18.32
CA THR A 114 0.83 -11.95 -19.70
C THR A 114 -0.32 -12.90 -19.98
N LYS A 115 -1.20 -12.50 -20.91
CA LYS A 115 -2.20 -13.37 -21.57
C LYS A 115 -1.81 -13.69 -23.01
N ASN A 116 -0.74 -13.07 -23.53
CA ASN A 116 -0.24 -13.34 -24.86
C ASN A 116 0.55 -14.66 -24.87
N PRO A 117 0.11 -15.71 -25.60
CA PRO A 117 0.80 -17.00 -25.63
C PRO A 117 2.22 -16.93 -26.24
N ASN A 118 2.49 -15.89 -27.03
CA ASN A 118 3.78 -15.70 -27.71
C ASN A 118 4.84 -15.05 -26.82
N VAL A 119 4.48 -14.52 -25.65
CA VAL A 119 5.46 -14.02 -24.67
C VAL A 119 6.11 -15.21 -23.96
N PRO A 120 7.42 -15.43 -24.10
CA PRO A 120 8.13 -16.52 -23.42
C PRO A 120 8.33 -16.20 -21.94
N GLN A 121 8.90 -17.17 -21.20
CA GLN A 121 9.44 -16.89 -19.88
C GLN A 121 10.58 -15.86 -19.99
N ILE A 122 10.48 -14.77 -19.25
CA ILE A 122 11.46 -13.68 -19.23
C ILE A 122 12.57 -14.04 -18.23
N THR A 123 13.82 -14.07 -18.68
CA THR A 123 14.98 -14.38 -17.83
C THR A 123 15.94 -13.19 -17.68
N ASN A 124 15.84 -12.21 -18.57
CA ASN A 124 16.63 -10.97 -18.51
C ASN A 124 15.86 -9.82 -19.17
N ALA A 125 16.26 -8.58 -18.88
CA ALA A 125 15.58 -7.38 -19.36
C ALA A 125 15.53 -7.25 -20.90
N ALA A 126 16.53 -7.79 -21.64
CA ALA A 126 16.55 -7.71 -23.09
C ALA A 126 15.35 -8.42 -23.75
N MET A 127 14.80 -9.44 -23.09
CA MET A 127 13.63 -10.15 -23.58
C MET A 127 12.33 -9.36 -23.50
N LEU A 128 12.32 -8.24 -22.74
CA LEU A 128 11.17 -7.34 -22.67
C LEU A 128 11.07 -6.39 -23.88
N ALA A 129 12.17 -6.16 -24.58
CA ALA A 129 12.27 -5.16 -25.65
C ALA A 129 11.18 -5.24 -26.74
N PRO A 130 10.72 -6.43 -27.18
CA PRO A 130 9.68 -6.53 -28.19
C PRO A 130 8.27 -6.24 -27.67
N TYR A 131 8.07 -6.15 -26.36
CA TYR A 131 6.75 -6.12 -25.74
C TYR A 131 6.43 -4.75 -25.12
N SER A 132 5.15 -4.41 -25.13
CA SER A 132 4.62 -3.31 -24.34
C SER A 132 4.37 -3.78 -22.89
N VAL A 133 4.86 -3.01 -21.90
CA VAL A 133 4.76 -3.38 -20.48
C VAL A 133 3.95 -2.34 -19.72
N ALA A 134 2.80 -2.76 -19.20
CA ALA A 134 1.99 -1.92 -18.31
C ALA A 134 2.58 -1.92 -16.89
N THR A 135 2.70 -0.76 -16.29
CA THR A 135 3.19 -0.56 -14.93
C THR A 135 2.47 0.59 -14.24
N PHE A 136 2.59 0.68 -12.92
CA PHE A 136 2.03 1.80 -12.17
C PHE A 136 2.66 3.13 -12.60
N SER A 137 1.90 4.21 -12.46
CA SER A 137 2.32 5.53 -12.93
C SER A 137 3.59 6.01 -12.26
N ALA A 138 4.40 6.75 -13.04
CA ALA A 138 5.58 7.45 -12.51
C ALA A 138 5.17 8.42 -11.39
N PRO A 139 6.02 8.58 -10.36
CA PRO A 139 7.35 8.00 -10.13
C PRO A 139 7.35 6.76 -9.19
N SER A 140 6.37 5.88 -9.28
CA SER A 140 6.29 4.65 -8.44
C SER A 140 7.55 3.79 -8.53
N THR A 141 7.82 2.99 -7.50
CA THR A 141 8.92 2.02 -7.48
C THR A 141 8.89 1.09 -8.70
N ALA A 142 7.71 0.58 -9.07
CA ALA A 142 7.57 -0.29 -10.24
C ALA A 142 8.00 0.39 -11.55
N TYR A 143 7.58 1.64 -11.75
CA TYR A 143 7.99 2.44 -12.91
C TYR A 143 9.50 2.69 -12.92
N THR A 144 10.05 3.09 -11.79
CA THR A 144 11.47 3.43 -11.65
C THR A 144 12.36 2.21 -11.88
N VAL A 145 12.07 1.07 -11.22
CA VAL A 145 12.82 -0.16 -11.41
C VAL A 145 12.78 -0.62 -12.87
N GLN A 146 11.62 -0.59 -13.49
CA GLN A 146 11.47 -0.99 -14.88
C GLN A 146 12.23 -0.04 -15.82
N THR A 147 12.14 1.27 -15.59
CA THR A 147 12.86 2.27 -16.40
C THR A 147 14.37 2.08 -16.31
N GLU A 148 14.91 1.86 -15.12
CA GLU A 148 16.34 1.61 -14.94
C GLU A 148 16.77 0.28 -15.57
N MET A 149 15.96 -0.78 -15.49
CA MET A 149 16.25 -2.05 -16.19
C MET A 149 16.37 -1.85 -17.70
N PHE A 150 15.47 -1.09 -18.33
CA PHE A 150 15.54 -0.79 -19.76
C PHE A 150 16.77 0.04 -20.09
N LYS A 151 17.08 1.05 -19.28
CA LYS A 151 18.24 1.94 -19.44
C LYS A 151 19.57 1.16 -19.34
N GLU A 152 19.74 0.35 -18.30
CA GLU A 152 20.91 -0.50 -18.13
C GLU A 152 21.11 -1.47 -19.29
N ALA A 153 20.03 -2.06 -19.77
CA ALA A 153 20.04 -2.95 -20.92
C ALA A 153 20.20 -2.21 -22.27
N LYS A 154 20.19 -0.87 -22.27
CA LYS A 154 20.22 -0.03 -23.49
C LYS A 154 19.08 -0.34 -24.46
N LEU A 155 17.90 -0.59 -23.92
CA LEU A 155 16.69 -0.93 -24.67
C LEU A 155 15.75 0.27 -24.80
N PRO A 156 14.96 0.34 -25.89
CA PRO A 156 13.87 1.32 -25.98
C PRO A 156 12.80 1.01 -24.94
N THR A 157 12.30 2.05 -24.31
CA THR A 157 11.23 1.95 -23.30
C THR A 157 9.87 1.87 -23.98
N ASN A 158 9.16 0.77 -23.81
CA ASN A 158 7.78 0.61 -24.25
C ASN A 158 6.86 0.39 -23.03
N ILE A 159 6.85 1.40 -22.13
CA ILE A 159 6.10 1.40 -20.87
C ILE A 159 4.73 2.03 -21.10
N ARG A 160 3.68 1.35 -20.62
CA ARG A 160 2.30 1.84 -20.51
C ARG A 160 2.00 2.10 -19.05
N GLN A 161 1.73 3.35 -18.68
CA GLN A 161 1.43 3.70 -17.30
C GLN A 161 -0.06 3.59 -17.03
N GLY A 162 -0.42 3.09 -15.84
CA GLY A 162 -1.79 2.96 -15.38
C GLY A 162 -1.92 3.10 -13.87
N ALA A 163 -3.11 3.50 -13.42
CA ALA A 163 -3.46 3.51 -12.01
C ALA A 163 -3.67 2.08 -11.47
N PHE A 164 -3.67 1.91 -10.15
CA PHE A 164 -4.03 0.64 -9.52
C PHE A 164 -5.41 0.15 -9.99
N GLY A 165 -5.49 -1.13 -10.32
CA GLY A 165 -6.71 -1.75 -10.86
C GLY A 165 -6.90 -1.60 -12.37
N THR A 166 -6.03 -0.86 -13.09
CA THR A 166 -6.17 -0.69 -14.55
C THR A 166 -5.22 -1.55 -15.37
N LEU A 167 -4.16 -2.11 -14.78
CA LEU A 167 -3.13 -2.82 -15.52
C LEU A 167 -3.63 -4.17 -16.08
N LEU A 168 -4.42 -4.94 -15.32
CA LEU A 168 -5.02 -6.17 -15.82
C LEU A 168 -6.02 -5.92 -16.97
N PRO A 169 -6.93 -4.95 -16.91
CA PRO A 169 -7.70 -4.53 -18.06
C PRO A 169 -6.88 -4.17 -19.30
N MET A 170 -5.67 -3.63 -19.14
CA MET A 170 -4.77 -3.35 -20.28
C MET A 170 -4.29 -4.64 -20.95
N LEU A 171 -4.05 -5.72 -20.19
CA LEU A 171 -3.77 -7.05 -20.76
C LEU A 171 -5.00 -7.60 -21.49
N ASP A 172 -6.18 -7.49 -20.87
CA ASP A 172 -7.42 -8.05 -21.40
C ASP A 172 -7.83 -7.42 -22.74
N THR A 173 -7.52 -6.14 -22.92
CA THR A 173 -7.82 -5.38 -24.12
C THR A 173 -6.69 -5.38 -25.17
N GLY A 174 -5.55 -6.01 -24.86
CA GLY A 174 -4.37 -6.00 -25.73
C GLY A 174 -3.63 -4.66 -25.81
N ASN A 175 -3.94 -3.73 -24.90
CA ASN A 175 -3.22 -2.45 -24.79
C ASN A 175 -1.82 -2.59 -24.20
N ALA A 176 -1.54 -3.72 -23.57
CA ALA A 176 -0.20 -4.14 -23.14
C ALA A 176 -0.03 -5.64 -23.33
N ASP A 177 1.19 -6.07 -23.64
CA ASP A 177 1.55 -7.48 -23.75
C ASP A 177 1.87 -8.09 -22.37
N ILE A 178 2.42 -7.29 -21.48
CA ILE A 178 2.86 -7.66 -20.14
C ILE A 178 2.32 -6.60 -19.16
N ALA A 179 1.90 -7.02 -17.96
CA ALA A 179 1.60 -6.11 -16.86
C ALA A 179 2.40 -6.48 -15.62
N LEU A 180 2.88 -5.46 -14.89
CA LEU A 180 3.47 -5.64 -13.56
C LEU A 180 2.37 -5.52 -12.51
N GLU A 181 2.24 -6.53 -11.66
CA GLU A 181 1.21 -6.55 -10.63
C GLU A 181 1.74 -7.06 -9.29
N LEU A 182 0.93 -6.81 -8.27
CA LEU A 182 1.09 -7.24 -6.89
C LEU A 182 0.01 -8.27 -6.53
N GLU A 183 0.23 -9.04 -5.48
CA GLU A 183 -0.86 -9.83 -4.90
C GLU A 183 -1.93 -8.93 -4.21
N PRO A 184 -3.22 -9.26 -4.33
CA PRO A 184 -3.82 -10.50 -4.85
C PRO A 184 -4.05 -10.53 -6.37
N ASN A 185 -3.81 -9.43 -7.08
CA ASN A 185 -4.10 -9.33 -8.52
C ASN A 185 -3.36 -10.36 -9.36
N VAL A 186 -2.14 -10.75 -8.96
CA VAL A 186 -1.36 -11.82 -9.62
C VAL A 186 -2.15 -13.13 -9.61
N SER A 187 -2.57 -13.59 -8.44
CA SER A 187 -3.35 -14.82 -8.30
C SER A 187 -4.69 -14.75 -9.04
N ILE A 188 -5.37 -13.61 -8.99
CA ILE A 188 -6.62 -13.39 -9.72
C ILE A 188 -6.39 -13.48 -11.23
N ALA A 189 -5.33 -12.85 -11.75
CA ALA A 189 -5.01 -12.88 -13.17
C ALA A 189 -4.65 -14.30 -13.64
N VAL A 190 -3.87 -15.04 -12.86
CA VAL A 190 -3.51 -16.43 -13.16
C VAL A 190 -4.76 -17.32 -13.18
N ALA A 191 -5.67 -17.16 -12.23
CA ALA A 191 -6.96 -17.89 -12.23
C ALA A 191 -7.81 -17.56 -13.47
N ASN A 192 -7.61 -16.37 -14.07
CA ASN A 192 -8.28 -15.91 -15.30
C ASN A 192 -7.42 -16.11 -16.57
N GLY A 193 -6.47 -17.05 -16.56
CA GLY A 193 -5.72 -17.51 -17.73
C GLY A 193 -4.45 -16.72 -18.06
N ALA A 194 -4.03 -15.76 -17.21
CA ALA A 194 -2.70 -15.16 -17.34
C ALA A 194 -1.61 -16.12 -16.85
N LYS A 195 -0.39 -15.91 -17.32
CA LYS A 195 0.80 -16.61 -16.81
C LYS A 195 1.80 -15.61 -16.27
N VAL A 196 2.50 -15.98 -15.20
CA VAL A 196 3.66 -15.26 -14.68
C VAL A 196 4.85 -15.55 -15.60
N VAL A 197 5.43 -14.49 -16.16
CA VAL A 197 6.60 -14.60 -17.05
C VAL A 197 7.89 -14.08 -16.45
N TYR A 198 7.81 -13.33 -15.35
CA TYR A 198 8.96 -12.88 -14.57
C TYR A 198 8.56 -12.58 -13.13
N SER A 199 9.47 -12.88 -12.19
CA SER A 199 9.34 -12.51 -10.77
C SER A 199 10.45 -11.55 -10.38
N PHE A 200 10.09 -10.39 -9.87
CA PHE A 200 11.02 -9.45 -9.25
C PHE A 200 11.28 -9.81 -7.78
N ALA A 201 10.43 -10.66 -7.18
CA ALA A 201 10.57 -11.11 -5.80
C ALA A 201 11.78 -12.03 -5.58
N ASP A 202 12.27 -12.68 -6.64
CA ASP A 202 13.33 -13.67 -6.57
C ASP A 202 14.73 -13.09 -6.89
N LYS A 203 14.88 -11.76 -6.86
CA LYS A 203 16.11 -11.05 -7.27
C LYS A 203 16.75 -10.26 -6.12
#